data_5f020ece6c8c5db7db2191f5d1217f00
#
_entry.id   5f020ece6c8c5db7db2191f5d1217f00
#
_cell.length_a   1.000
_cell.length_b   1.000
_cell.length_c   1.000
_cell.angle_alpha   90.00
_cell.angle_beta   90.00
_cell.angle_gamma   90.00
#
_symmetry.space_group_name_H-M   'P 1'
#
loop_
_entity.id
_entity.type
_entity.pdbx_description
1 polymer ?
#
loop_
_entity_poly.entity_id
_entity_poly.type
_entity_poly.pdbx_seq_one_letter_code
_entity_poly.pdbx_strand_id
1 'polypeptide(L)'
;MEANETKFLTVVSGLPRSGTSMMMQMLEAGGVSVITDNIRSADHDNPLGYYEFEPVKQLSRDASWLDTACGKAVKIIYRLLYDLPRYHRYKVIFMTRMLTEIVASQKAMLRRLNKEGGALDDQQLARAFQDDLRKLDAWLTSQHNFSVLYVNYDDVLYDSERTVAEIVQFLVYKLDVIAMIKAIDRSLHRQRAGAAWTTL
;
A
#
# COMPACT_ATOMS: atom_id res chain seq x y z
N MET A 1 11.33 -6.12 -30.17
CA MET A 1 11.73 -5.20 -29.08
C MET A 1 10.73 -5.26 -27.91
N GLU A 2 10.32 -6.46 -27.47
CA GLU A 2 9.24 -6.61 -26.44
C GLU A 2 9.67 -7.27 -25.14
N ALA A 3 10.94 -7.57 -24.93
CA ALA A 3 11.38 -8.39 -23.79
C ALA A 3 11.93 -7.61 -22.58
N ASN A 4 11.94 -6.27 -22.59
CA ASN A 4 12.64 -5.50 -21.54
C ASN A 4 11.75 -4.63 -20.63
N GLU A 5 10.43 -4.54 -20.90
CA GLU A 5 9.54 -3.63 -20.16
C GLU A 5 8.94 -4.24 -18.87
N THR A 6 8.97 -5.55 -18.70
CA THR A 6 8.31 -6.23 -17.59
C THR A 6 9.24 -6.65 -16.43
N LYS A 7 10.48 -6.17 -16.41
CA LYS A 7 11.45 -6.55 -15.37
C LYS A 7 11.39 -5.61 -14.16
N PHE A 8 10.24 -5.49 -13.54
CA PHE A 8 10.09 -4.78 -12.27
C PHE A 8 9.20 -5.57 -11.30
N LEU A 9 9.38 -5.31 -10.02
CA LEU A 9 8.47 -5.75 -8.97
C LEU A 9 7.45 -4.65 -8.71
N THR A 10 6.17 -5.00 -8.68
CA THR A 10 5.13 -4.09 -8.21
C THR A 10 5.09 -4.11 -6.68
N VAL A 11 5.29 -2.96 -6.06
CA VAL A 11 5.23 -2.81 -4.61
C VAL A 11 4.01 -1.99 -4.24
N VAL A 12 3.11 -2.54 -3.43
CA VAL A 12 2.04 -1.78 -2.80
C VAL A 12 2.52 -1.34 -1.42
N SER A 13 2.58 -0.04 -1.20
CA SER A 13 3.09 0.54 0.03
C SER A 13 2.19 1.64 0.60
N GLY A 14 2.51 2.13 1.76
CA GLY A 14 1.81 3.19 2.47
C GLY A 14 1.89 3.02 3.98
N LEU A 15 1.26 3.94 4.71
CA LEU A 15 1.08 3.80 6.15
C LEU A 15 0.14 2.62 6.47
N PRO A 16 0.27 1.98 7.64
CA PRO A 16 -0.75 1.05 8.11
C PRO A 16 -2.14 1.71 8.05
N ARG A 17 -3.15 1.00 7.59
CA ARG A 17 -4.55 1.49 7.47
C ARG A 17 -4.78 2.49 6.32
N SER A 18 -3.87 2.64 5.39
CA SER A 18 -4.04 3.50 4.20
C SER A 18 -4.75 2.82 3.01
N GLY A 19 -5.14 1.54 3.13
CA GLY A 19 -5.82 0.81 2.05
C GLY A 19 -4.91 -0.11 1.22
N THR A 20 -3.70 -0.40 1.68
CA THR A 20 -2.75 -1.27 0.96
C THR A 20 -3.30 -2.68 0.67
N SER A 21 -4.09 -3.27 1.59
CA SER A 21 -4.70 -4.58 1.32
C SER A 21 -5.78 -4.51 0.24
N MET A 22 -6.59 -3.45 0.21
CA MET A 22 -7.58 -3.23 -0.87
C MET A 22 -6.87 -3.11 -2.23
N MET A 23 -5.76 -2.38 -2.30
CA MET A 23 -4.98 -2.28 -3.54
C MET A 23 -4.42 -3.63 -3.99
N MET A 24 -3.93 -4.47 -3.06
CA MET A 24 -3.50 -5.84 -3.39
C MET A 24 -4.64 -6.67 -3.95
N GLN A 25 -5.84 -6.60 -3.37
CA GLN A 25 -7.05 -7.29 -3.87
C GLN A 25 -7.42 -6.82 -5.29
N MET A 26 -7.37 -5.52 -5.53
CA MET A 26 -7.64 -4.96 -6.86
C MET A 26 -6.64 -5.47 -7.90
N LEU A 27 -5.35 -5.49 -7.57
CA LEU A 27 -4.31 -5.98 -8.47
C LEU A 27 -4.47 -7.48 -8.75
N GLU A 28 -4.75 -8.28 -7.73
CA GLU A 28 -5.00 -9.72 -7.89
C GLU A 28 -6.24 -9.98 -8.75
N ALA A 29 -7.34 -9.28 -8.49
CA ALA A 29 -8.55 -9.35 -9.31
C ALA A 29 -8.31 -8.93 -10.77
N GLY A 30 -7.42 -7.96 -10.98
CA GLY A 30 -6.98 -7.51 -12.30
C GLY A 30 -6.04 -8.46 -13.02
N GLY A 31 -5.62 -9.56 -12.37
CA GLY A 31 -4.76 -10.60 -12.96
C GLY A 31 -3.27 -10.47 -12.64
N VAL A 32 -2.87 -9.59 -11.72
CA VAL A 32 -1.48 -9.54 -11.24
C VAL A 32 -1.24 -10.68 -10.24
N SER A 33 -0.21 -11.48 -10.46
CA SER A 33 0.20 -12.47 -9.47
C SER A 33 0.68 -11.78 -8.19
N VAL A 34 0.12 -12.14 -7.03
CA VAL A 34 0.49 -11.55 -5.75
C VAL A 34 1.40 -12.48 -4.94
N ILE A 35 2.31 -11.90 -4.17
CA ILE A 35 3.17 -12.62 -3.23
C ILE A 35 2.58 -12.43 -1.83
N THR A 36 2.15 -13.52 -1.23
CA THR A 36 1.61 -13.60 0.13
C THR A 36 1.88 -14.98 0.70
N ASP A 37 1.97 -15.11 2.02
CA ASP A 37 2.13 -16.40 2.71
C ASP A 37 0.84 -16.89 3.39
N ASN A 38 -0.17 -16.04 3.45
CA ASN A 38 -1.45 -16.31 4.10
C ASN A 38 -1.34 -16.71 5.60
N ILE A 39 -0.22 -16.39 6.25
CA ILE A 39 0.00 -16.68 7.68
C ILE A 39 -0.98 -15.89 8.54
N ARG A 40 -1.15 -14.60 8.22
CA ARG A 40 -2.10 -13.76 8.93
C ARG A 40 -3.50 -13.93 8.35
N SER A 41 -4.37 -14.60 9.09
CA SER A 41 -5.76 -14.83 8.71
C SER A 41 -6.55 -13.51 8.61
N ALA A 42 -7.57 -13.51 7.76
CA ALA A 42 -8.57 -12.45 7.71
C ALA A 42 -9.26 -12.28 9.07
N ASP A 43 -9.60 -11.06 9.43
CA ASP A 43 -10.32 -10.72 10.64
C ASP A 43 -11.33 -9.58 10.39
N HIS A 44 -11.99 -9.12 11.46
CA HIS A 44 -12.94 -8.01 11.36
C HIS A 44 -12.32 -6.71 10.79
N ASP A 45 -11.03 -6.48 11.01
CA ASP A 45 -10.33 -5.29 10.53
C ASP A 45 -9.94 -5.35 9.06
N ASN A 46 -9.79 -6.57 8.55
CA ASN A 46 -9.48 -6.85 7.15
C ASN A 46 -10.08 -8.20 6.71
N PRO A 47 -11.40 -8.25 6.46
CA PRO A 47 -12.13 -9.49 6.21
C PRO A 47 -11.72 -10.20 4.92
N LEU A 48 -11.07 -9.52 4.00
CA LEU A 48 -10.58 -10.06 2.72
C LEU A 48 -9.08 -10.42 2.76
N GLY A 49 -8.46 -10.40 3.96
CA GLY A 49 -7.07 -10.80 4.15
C GLY A 49 -6.06 -9.66 4.09
N TYR A 50 -4.89 -9.93 4.62
CA TYR A 50 -3.86 -8.91 4.84
C TYR A 50 -2.82 -8.83 3.74
N TYR A 51 -2.66 -9.84 2.90
CA TYR A 51 -1.63 -9.91 1.85
C TYR A 51 -0.21 -9.65 2.42
N GLU A 52 0.04 -10.15 3.61
CA GLU A 52 1.37 -10.07 4.22
C GLU A 52 2.27 -11.19 3.69
N PHE A 53 3.56 -10.95 3.69
CA PHE A 53 4.59 -11.90 3.32
C PHE A 53 5.75 -11.73 4.31
N GLU A 54 5.91 -12.71 5.21
CA GLU A 54 6.86 -12.62 6.34
C GLU A 54 8.30 -12.29 5.92
N PRO A 55 8.84 -12.82 4.78
CA PRO A 55 10.20 -12.48 4.34
C PRO A 55 10.42 -10.98 4.11
N VAL A 56 9.37 -10.19 3.85
CA VAL A 56 9.49 -8.71 3.75
C VAL A 56 10.10 -8.11 5.01
N LYS A 57 9.83 -8.67 6.19
CA LYS A 57 10.35 -8.18 7.48
C LYS A 57 11.85 -8.44 7.64
N GLN A 58 12.42 -9.26 6.78
CA GLN A 58 13.85 -9.62 6.80
C GLN A 58 14.65 -9.00 5.64
N LEU A 59 14.08 -8.08 4.86
CA LEU A 59 14.69 -7.48 3.65
C LEU A 59 16.12 -6.97 3.89
N SER A 60 16.40 -6.38 5.05
CA SER A 60 17.76 -5.92 5.38
C SER A 60 18.78 -7.03 5.58
N ARG A 61 18.32 -8.29 5.76
CA ARG A 61 19.17 -9.47 5.99
C ARG A 61 19.14 -10.45 4.83
N ASP A 62 17.95 -10.66 4.27
CA ASP A 62 17.72 -11.60 3.17
C ASP A 62 16.69 -11.03 2.20
N ALA A 63 17.15 -10.69 1.01
CA ALA A 63 16.34 -10.19 -0.10
C ALA A 63 16.32 -11.17 -1.29
N SER A 64 16.78 -12.40 -1.13
CA SER A 64 16.96 -13.39 -2.21
C SER A 64 15.65 -13.75 -2.93
N TRP A 65 14.51 -13.67 -2.23
CA TRP A 65 13.20 -13.92 -2.82
C TRP A 65 12.83 -12.90 -3.93
N LEU A 66 13.46 -11.72 -3.94
CA LEU A 66 13.23 -10.69 -4.97
C LEU A 66 13.63 -11.16 -6.36
N ASP A 67 14.60 -12.07 -6.48
CA ASP A 67 15.09 -12.58 -7.77
C ASP A 67 13.98 -13.28 -8.57
N THR A 68 12.99 -13.85 -7.87
CA THR A 68 11.83 -14.54 -8.47
C THR A 68 10.54 -13.73 -8.42
N ALA A 69 10.60 -12.49 -7.95
CA ALA A 69 9.44 -11.64 -7.70
C ALA A 69 9.07 -10.72 -8.87
N CYS A 70 9.91 -10.63 -9.90
CA CYS A 70 9.63 -9.81 -11.09
C CYS A 70 8.28 -10.17 -11.73
N GLY A 71 7.51 -9.16 -12.12
CA GLY A 71 6.19 -9.33 -12.70
C GLY A 71 5.07 -9.65 -11.70
N LYS A 72 5.39 -9.72 -10.42
CA LYS A 72 4.41 -9.95 -9.34
C LYS A 72 4.19 -8.68 -8.53
N ALA A 73 3.19 -8.71 -7.63
CA ALA A 73 2.94 -7.65 -6.66
C ALA A 73 3.17 -8.14 -5.23
N VAL A 74 3.73 -7.30 -4.39
CA VAL A 74 3.95 -7.57 -2.97
C VAL A 74 3.63 -6.35 -2.14
N LYS A 75 3.07 -6.55 -0.94
CA LYS A 75 2.83 -5.48 0.02
C LYS A 75 4.04 -5.29 0.92
N ILE A 76 4.59 -4.07 0.92
CA ILE A 76 5.74 -3.67 1.74
C ILE A 76 5.37 -2.40 2.50
N ILE A 77 5.46 -2.41 3.82
CA ILE A 77 5.18 -1.21 4.62
C ILE A 77 6.22 -0.12 4.34
N TYR A 78 5.82 1.13 4.40
CA TYR A 78 6.61 2.29 3.96
C TYR A 78 8.05 2.36 4.51
N ARG A 79 8.26 1.96 5.76
CA ARG A 79 9.59 1.98 6.39
C ARG A 79 10.56 0.96 5.80
N LEU A 80 10.06 -0.16 5.29
CA LEU A 80 10.88 -1.21 4.70
C LEU A 80 11.26 -0.93 3.23
N LEU A 81 10.74 0.14 2.62
CA LEU A 81 11.17 0.57 1.29
C LEU A 81 12.67 0.94 1.26
N TYR A 82 13.21 1.44 2.37
CA TYR A 82 14.64 1.76 2.50
C TYR A 82 15.55 0.54 2.39
N ASP A 83 15.01 -0.66 2.71
CA ASP A 83 15.77 -1.92 2.71
C ASP A 83 15.76 -2.62 1.34
N LEU A 84 15.03 -2.07 0.36
CA LEU A 84 14.95 -2.66 -0.97
C LEU A 84 16.25 -2.46 -1.75
N PRO A 85 16.85 -3.54 -2.29
CA PRO A 85 18.12 -3.49 -3.02
C PRO A 85 18.06 -2.61 -4.28
N ARG A 86 19.15 -1.91 -4.58
CA ARG A 86 19.23 -0.98 -5.72
C ARG A 86 19.33 -1.66 -7.09
N TYR A 87 19.66 -2.94 -7.15
CA TYR A 87 19.84 -3.68 -8.38
C TYR A 87 18.54 -4.24 -9.00
N HIS A 88 17.41 -4.09 -8.28
CA HIS A 88 16.08 -4.36 -8.82
C HIS A 88 15.36 -3.05 -9.20
N ARG A 89 14.38 -3.16 -10.09
CA ARG A 89 13.47 -2.06 -10.44
C ARG A 89 12.13 -2.24 -9.75
N TYR A 90 11.58 -1.15 -9.25
CA TYR A 90 10.32 -1.15 -8.49
C TYR A 90 9.33 -0.16 -9.10
N LYS A 91 8.09 -0.60 -9.29
CA LYS A 91 6.94 0.27 -9.46
C LYS A 91 6.14 0.26 -8.18
N VAL A 92 6.16 1.38 -7.48
CA VAL A 92 5.52 1.51 -6.17
C VAL A 92 4.18 2.21 -6.33
N ILE A 93 3.09 1.51 -5.97
CA ILE A 93 1.79 2.13 -5.76
C ILE A 93 1.74 2.50 -4.28
N PHE A 94 1.87 3.80 -4.01
CA PHE A 94 1.91 4.31 -2.65
C PHE A 94 0.53 4.83 -2.23
N MET A 95 -0.14 4.07 -1.35
CA MET A 95 -1.47 4.41 -0.85
C MET A 95 -1.38 5.56 0.14
N THR A 96 -2.09 6.63 -0.15
CA THR A 96 -2.27 7.78 0.73
C THR A 96 -3.68 7.83 1.29
N ARG A 97 -3.84 8.40 2.48
CA ARG A 97 -5.12 8.60 3.14
C ARG A 97 -4.97 9.73 4.16
N MET A 98 -6.06 10.39 4.54
CA MET A 98 -6.04 11.40 5.60
C MET A 98 -5.46 10.82 6.88
N LEU A 99 -4.44 11.49 7.46
CA LEU A 99 -3.75 11.01 8.66
C LEU A 99 -4.68 10.86 9.85
N THR A 100 -5.67 11.74 9.99
CA THR A 100 -6.70 11.64 11.02
C THR A 100 -7.51 10.35 10.94
N GLU A 101 -7.85 9.92 9.72
CA GLU A 101 -8.55 8.64 9.51
C GLU A 101 -7.65 7.43 9.78
N ILE A 102 -6.37 7.51 9.39
CA ILE A 102 -5.38 6.47 9.69
C ILE A 102 -5.26 6.29 11.20
N VAL A 103 -5.06 7.39 11.94
CA VAL A 103 -4.94 7.37 13.40
C VAL A 103 -6.20 6.82 14.06
N ALA A 104 -7.39 7.28 13.64
CA ALA A 104 -8.67 6.78 14.15
C ALA A 104 -8.84 5.27 13.86
N SER A 105 -8.50 4.82 12.65
CA SER A 105 -8.58 3.40 12.27
C SER A 105 -7.60 2.53 13.07
N GLN A 106 -6.40 3.03 13.33
CA GLN A 106 -5.40 2.33 14.14
C GLN A 106 -5.85 2.19 15.59
N LYS A 107 -6.39 3.25 16.19
CA LYS A 107 -6.95 3.22 17.54
C LYS A 107 -8.11 2.23 17.65
N ALA A 108 -9.03 2.25 16.69
CA ALA A 108 -10.14 1.31 16.67
C ALA A 108 -9.67 -0.15 16.62
N MET A 109 -8.62 -0.44 15.86
CA MET A 109 -8.00 -1.76 15.80
C MET A 109 -7.33 -2.14 17.13
N LEU A 110 -6.54 -1.24 17.74
CA LEU A 110 -5.88 -1.50 19.03
C LEU A 110 -6.87 -1.78 20.14
N ARG A 111 -7.97 -1.01 20.21
CA ARG A 111 -9.06 -1.24 21.19
C ARG A 111 -9.66 -2.64 21.03
N ARG A 112 -9.93 -3.10 19.78
CA ARG A 112 -10.47 -4.45 19.54
C ARG A 112 -9.51 -5.56 19.94
N LEU A 113 -8.21 -5.30 19.80
CA LEU A 113 -7.16 -6.25 20.18
C LEU A 113 -6.81 -6.20 21.67
N ASN A 114 -7.51 -5.38 22.47
CA ASN A 114 -7.19 -5.10 23.88
C ASN A 114 -5.71 -4.70 24.08
N LYS A 115 -5.15 -3.96 23.11
CA LYS A 115 -3.79 -3.43 23.17
C LYS A 115 -3.83 -1.96 23.50
N GLU A 116 -2.96 -1.54 24.41
CA GLU A 116 -2.74 -0.13 24.66
C GLU A 116 -2.09 0.53 23.45
N GLY A 117 -2.48 1.77 23.18
CA GLY A 117 -1.79 2.61 22.19
C GLY A 117 -0.41 3.02 22.68
N GLY A 118 0.44 3.50 21.78
CA GLY A 118 1.70 4.11 22.17
C GLY A 118 1.51 5.39 23.00
N ALA A 119 2.61 5.91 23.56
CA ALA A 119 2.63 7.10 24.43
C ALA A 119 2.25 8.41 23.71
N LEU A 120 2.16 8.43 22.38
CA LEU A 120 1.85 9.61 21.58
C LEU A 120 0.34 9.86 21.52
N ASP A 121 -0.07 11.11 21.67
CA ASP A 121 -1.42 11.54 21.33
C ASP A 121 -1.63 11.56 19.79
N ASP A 122 -2.87 11.79 19.35
CA ASP A 122 -3.25 11.72 17.93
C ASP A 122 -2.53 12.74 17.07
N GLN A 123 -2.34 13.94 17.59
CA GLN A 123 -1.67 15.02 16.85
C GLN A 123 -0.16 14.73 16.75
N GLN A 124 0.45 14.25 17.83
CA GLN A 124 1.84 13.85 17.85
C GLN A 124 2.08 12.68 16.87
N LEU A 125 1.20 11.68 16.87
CA LEU A 125 1.30 10.53 15.97
C LEU A 125 1.13 10.96 14.49
N ALA A 126 0.15 11.83 14.21
CA ALA A 126 -0.05 12.36 12.86
C ALA A 126 1.16 13.16 12.37
N ARG A 127 1.74 14.01 13.23
CA ARG A 127 2.98 14.75 12.91
C ARG A 127 4.15 13.81 12.65
N ALA A 128 4.34 12.79 13.47
CA ALA A 128 5.39 11.80 13.29
C ALA A 128 5.23 11.07 11.92
N PHE A 129 4.02 10.68 11.56
CA PHE A 129 3.75 10.09 10.24
C PHE A 129 4.05 11.08 9.10
N GLN A 130 3.64 12.34 9.24
CA GLN A 130 3.91 13.37 8.24
C GLN A 130 5.41 13.59 8.03
N ASP A 131 6.19 13.60 9.11
CA ASP A 131 7.64 13.74 9.04
C ASP A 131 8.32 12.54 8.40
N ASP A 132 7.88 11.33 8.75
CA ASP A 132 8.36 10.09 8.13
C ASP A 132 8.06 10.07 6.63
N LEU A 133 6.83 10.45 6.23
CA LEU A 133 6.44 10.48 4.82
C LEU A 133 7.23 11.51 4.01
N ARG A 134 7.49 12.70 4.56
CA ARG A 134 8.34 13.71 3.88
C ARG A 134 9.76 13.20 3.65
N LYS A 135 10.34 12.53 4.65
CA LYS A 135 11.69 11.94 4.52
C LYS A 135 11.71 10.84 3.49
N LEU A 136 10.70 9.98 3.49
CA LEU A 136 10.57 8.89 2.54
C LEU A 136 10.40 9.41 1.10
N ASP A 137 9.55 10.41 0.89
CA ASP A 137 9.32 11.01 -0.43
C ASP A 137 10.60 11.61 -1.01
N ALA A 138 11.33 12.39 -0.21
CA ALA A 138 12.63 12.93 -0.61
C ALA A 138 13.64 11.83 -0.95
N TRP A 139 13.63 10.71 -0.20
CA TRP A 139 14.50 9.58 -0.48
C TRP A 139 14.07 8.85 -1.76
N LEU A 140 12.78 8.53 -1.94
CA LEU A 140 12.26 7.87 -3.14
C LEU A 140 12.59 8.66 -4.41
N THR A 141 12.43 9.99 -4.36
CA THR A 141 12.76 10.88 -5.48
C THR A 141 14.24 10.80 -5.87
N SER A 142 15.13 10.51 -4.91
CA SER A 142 16.57 10.35 -5.17
C SER A 142 16.96 8.97 -5.72
N GLN A 143 16.04 7.99 -5.75
CA GLN A 143 16.33 6.63 -6.20
C GLN A 143 15.99 6.44 -7.68
N HIS A 144 16.96 6.05 -8.50
CA HIS A 144 16.77 5.84 -9.95
C HIS A 144 16.03 4.54 -10.32
N ASN A 145 15.96 3.62 -9.39
CA ASN A 145 15.34 2.30 -9.58
C ASN A 145 13.89 2.22 -9.07
N PHE A 146 13.35 3.33 -8.57
CA PHE A 146 11.96 3.45 -8.14
C PHE A 146 11.17 4.34 -9.10
N SER A 147 9.99 3.88 -9.48
CA SER A 147 8.92 4.72 -10.03
C SER A 147 7.76 4.67 -9.04
N VAL A 148 7.18 5.81 -8.68
CA VAL A 148 6.15 5.89 -7.65
C VAL A 148 4.89 6.52 -8.22
N LEU A 149 3.74 5.86 -7.99
CA LEU A 149 2.40 6.39 -8.20
C LEU A 149 1.74 6.56 -6.83
N TYR A 150 1.40 7.78 -6.46
CA TYR A 150 0.62 8.06 -5.25
C TYR A 150 -0.87 7.91 -5.57
N VAL A 151 -1.55 7.05 -4.81
CA VAL A 151 -2.98 6.76 -4.99
C VAL A 151 -3.71 7.10 -3.70
N ASN A 152 -4.67 8.03 -3.78
CA ASN A 152 -5.49 8.39 -2.63
C ASN A 152 -6.58 7.33 -2.40
N TYR A 153 -6.78 6.95 -1.14
CA TYR A 153 -7.79 5.98 -0.73
C TYR A 153 -9.22 6.40 -1.14
N ASP A 154 -9.53 7.68 -0.97
CA ASP A 154 -10.87 8.20 -1.31
C ASP A 154 -11.07 8.21 -2.84
N ASP A 155 -10.05 8.51 -3.63
CA ASP A 155 -10.13 8.44 -5.10
C ASP A 155 -10.42 7.01 -5.56
N VAL A 156 -9.83 6.00 -4.94
CA VAL A 156 -10.17 4.59 -5.23
C VAL A 156 -11.65 4.31 -4.97
N LEU A 157 -12.22 4.86 -3.91
CA LEU A 157 -13.62 4.61 -3.54
C LEU A 157 -14.63 5.41 -4.39
N TYR A 158 -14.33 6.66 -4.71
CA TYR A 158 -15.31 7.61 -5.27
C TYR A 158 -15.06 7.97 -6.73
N ASP A 159 -13.83 7.73 -7.24
CA ASP A 159 -13.42 7.93 -8.64
C ASP A 159 -12.62 6.72 -9.15
N SER A 160 -13.21 5.54 -8.95
CA SER A 160 -12.53 4.26 -9.18
C SER A 160 -12.13 4.04 -10.64
N GLU A 161 -12.92 4.48 -11.61
CA GLU A 161 -12.62 4.30 -13.04
C GLU A 161 -11.36 5.07 -13.44
N ARG A 162 -11.26 6.35 -13.08
CA ARG A 162 -10.08 7.17 -13.33
C ARG A 162 -8.87 6.61 -12.62
N THR A 163 -9.02 6.29 -11.33
CA THR A 163 -7.91 5.79 -10.51
C THR A 163 -7.36 4.46 -11.03
N VAL A 164 -8.23 3.53 -11.42
CA VAL A 164 -7.80 2.25 -12.00
C VAL A 164 -7.11 2.46 -13.36
N ALA A 165 -7.62 3.38 -14.20
CA ALA A 165 -6.97 3.70 -15.47
C ALA A 165 -5.54 4.24 -15.26
N GLU A 166 -5.32 5.12 -14.28
CA GLU A 166 -3.99 5.62 -13.90
C GLU A 166 -3.06 4.49 -13.43
N ILE A 167 -3.57 3.56 -12.62
CA ILE A 167 -2.80 2.40 -12.15
C ILE A 167 -2.40 1.49 -13.31
N VAL A 168 -3.32 1.19 -14.23
CA VAL A 168 -3.05 0.35 -15.41
C VAL A 168 -2.01 1.02 -16.31
N GLN A 169 -2.13 2.31 -16.56
CA GLN A 169 -1.16 3.08 -17.31
C GLN A 169 0.22 3.06 -16.64
N PHE A 170 0.26 3.23 -15.33
CA PHE A 170 1.50 3.22 -14.57
C PHE A 170 2.19 1.85 -14.61
N LEU A 171 1.44 0.76 -14.44
CA LEU A 171 2.01 -0.60 -14.42
C LEU A 171 2.38 -1.12 -15.80
N VAL A 172 1.75 -0.61 -16.86
CA VAL A 172 1.95 -1.07 -18.26
C VAL A 172 1.56 -2.55 -18.45
N TYR A 173 0.70 -3.07 -17.57
CA TYR A 173 0.14 -4.42 -17.68
C TYR A 173 -1.23 -4.39 -18.37
N LYS A 174 -1.54 -5.48 -19.08
CA LYS A 174 -2.90 -5.71 -19.55
C LYS A 174 -3.72 -6.29 -18.38
N LEU A 175 -4.47 -5.43 -17.69
CA LEU A 175 -5.26 -5.80 -16.50
C LEU A 175 -6.75 -5.79 -16.80
N ASP A 176 -7.51 -6.62 -16.08
CA ASP A 176 -8.97 -6.58 -16.08
C ASP A 176 -9.46 -5.42 -15.19
N VAL A 177 -9.70 -4.27 -15.82
CA VAL A 177 -10.19 -3.04 -15.18
C VAL A 177 -11.52 -3.27 -14.46
N ILE A 178 -12.43 -4.05 -15.06
CA ILE A 178 -13.75 -4.31 -14.49
C ILE A 178 -13.63 -5.14 -13.22
N ALA A 179 -12.79 -6.17 -13.24
CA ALA A 179 -12.52 -6.98 -12.05
C ALA A 179 -11.86 -6.17 -10.94
N MET A 180 -10.91 -5.28 -11.27
CA MET A 180 -10.27 -4.38 -10.30
C MET A 180 -11.31 -3.49 -9.60
N ILE A 181 -12.21 -2.85 -10.35
CA ILE A 181 -13.25 -1.99 -9.80
C ILE A 181 -14.23 -2.78 -8.92
N LYS A 182 -14.63 -3.98 -9.34
CA LYS A 182 -15.52 -4.85 -8.57
C LYS A 182 -14.91 -5.33 -7.24
N ALA A 183 -13.59 -5.39 -7.14
CA ALA A 183 -12.90 -5.77 -5.92
C ALA A 183 -12.94 -4.68 -4.83
N ILE A 184 -13.39 -3.46 -5.15
CA ILE A 184 -13.46 -2.34 -4.21
C ILE A 184 -14.67 -2.52 -3.28
N ASP A 185 -14.42 -2.79 -2.00
CA ASP A 185 -15.46 -2.84 -0.97
C ASP A 185 -15.56 -1.51 -0.21
N ARG A 186 -16.53 -0.69 -0.60
CA ARG A 186 -16.80 0.61 0.03
C ARG A 186 -17.30 0.49 1.48
N SER A 187 -17.83 -0.66 1.89
CA SER A 187 -18.31 -0.89 3.27
C SER A 187 -17.17 -0.88 4.30
N LEU A 188 -15.95 -1.08 3.85
CA LEU A 188 -14.75 -1.09 4.69
C LEU A 188 -14.25 0.32 5.04
N HIS A 189 -14.81 1.39 4.43
CA HIS A 189 -14.54 2.78 4.81
C HIS A 189 -15.29 3.15 6.10
N ARG A 190 -14.85 2.60 7.22
CA ARG A 190 -15.53 2.72 8.53
C ARG A 190 -15.14 3.97 9.31
N GLN A 191 -13.98 4.55 9.05
CA GLN A 191 -13.48 5.76 9.71
C GLN A 191 -13.43 6.89 8.68
N ARG A 192 -14.40 7.80 8.78
CA ARG A 192 -14.51 8.98 7.93
C ARG A 192 -14.17 10.20 8.78
N ALA A 193 -13.30 11.07 8.29
CA ALA A 193 -13.15 12.38 8.88
C ALA A 193 -14.48 13.12 8.74
N GLY A 194 -15.09 13.52 9.86
CA GLY A 194 -16.20 14.47 9.80
C GLY A 194 -15.74 15.73 9.05
N ALA A 195 -16.65 16.40 8.34
CA ALA A 195 -16.41 17.52 7.40
C ALA A 195 -15.70 18.78 7.97
N ALA A 196 -14.89 18.67 9.00
CA ALA A 196 -14.32 19.78 9.78
C ALA A 196 -12.79 19.85 9.78
N TRP A 197 -12.08 19.41 8.72
CA TRP A 197 -10.65 19.76 8.56
C TRP A 197 -10.35 19.84 7.06
N THR A 198 -10.75 20.97 6.47
CA THR A 198 -10.31 21.39 5.14
C THR A 198 -8.87 21.90 5.26
N THR A 199 -8.01 21.41 4.40
CA THR A 199 -6.78 22.03 3.87
C THR A 199 -5.63 22.32 4.84
N LEU A 200 -4.53 21.59 4.64
CA LEU A 200 -3.22 22.21 4.41
C LEU A 200 -2.52 21.47 3.28
#